data_9a4670f8fa81f982b15ab45c7a563936
#
_entry.id   9a4670f8fa81f982b15ab45c7a563936
#
_cell.length_a   1.000
_cell.length_b   1.000
_cell.length_c   1.000
_cell.angle_alpha   90.00
_cell.angle_beta   90.00
_cell.angle_gamma   90.00
#
_symmetry.space_group_name_H-M   'P 1'
#
loop_
_entity.id
_entity.type
_entity.pdbx_description
1 polymer ?
#
loop_
_entity_poly.entity_id
_entity_poly.type
_entity_poly.pdbx_seq_one_letter_code
_entity_poly.pdbx_strand_id
1 'polypeptide(L)'
;MIKRKGRRSARRRICRIASAAAGIALAGGALSACASASAGTGPVTLNFYLYPDTSGATNQAISNCNAQSGGKYTISYQMLPQASDGQRQQLVRRLAAHDPSIDIMGLDVTWEAEFAEAGWIVPWTGSNKAQAEAGTLKPALQTATWQGQLVAVPDNTNTQLLWYRSDLVPNPPTTWAQMIADAEQLAKQGKPHYIEIQGAQYEGATVWFNTMVASAGGSILNASASGPSMGAPAVKALSVMKQLADSPAADPSLSVQMENQNRLAMEAGTAAFELNYPFVYPSMKMDNPTLFKSFKWAPYPSVTPGVPAKVTIGGIDLAVGAYSQHKDLAFQAALCLRDAQNQLIGATVGGVPPTIASLYNNPKLFPDYPFHADILSALQNASVRPQTPVYQVVSIGLSHQISPPTKINPAATEQSMISQINNALQSKGLVP
;
A
#
# COMPACT_ATOMS: atom_id res chain seq x y z
N MET A 1 41.27 47.72 14.09
CA MET A 1 41.93 47.67 15.45
C MET A 1 41.84 46.23 15.90
N ILE A 2 42.95 45.43 15.76
CA ILE A 2 43.98 45.16 16.77
C ILE A 2 43.37 44.29 17.92
N LYS A 3 43.84 43.06 18.22
CA LYS A 3 45.08 42.26 18.22
C LYS A 3 44.74 40.78 18.51
N ARG A 4 45.28 39.84 17.80
CA ARG A 4 46.33 38.82 17.98
C ARG A 4 46.85 38.56 19.38
N LYS A 5 46.93 37.28 19.76
CA LYS A 5 47.97 36.43 20.41
C LYS A 5 47.29 35.37 21.28
N GLY A 6 47.76 34.15 21.42
CA GLY A 6 49.01 33.54 21.03
C GLY A 6 49.05 32.06 21.43
N ARG A 7 49.90 31.33 20.72
CA ARG A 7 50.31 29.93 20.94
C ARG A 7 50.86 29.64 22.34
N ARG A 8 50.65 28.42 22.83
CA ARG A 8 51.74 27.70 23.56
C ARG A 8 51.57 26.17 23.40
N SER A 9 52.62 25.58 22.91
CA SER A 9 53.04 24.20 22.83
C SER A 9 53.67 23.72 24.13
N ALA A 10 53.65 22.46 24.45
CA ALA A 10 54.68 21.66 25.12
C ALA A 10 54.03 20.36 25.61
N ARG A 11 54.59 19.22 25.71
CA ARG A 11 55.84 18.55 25.34
C ARG A 11 55.63 17.07 25.62
N ARG A 12 56.22 16.25 24.79
CA ARG A 12 56.42 14.79 24.93
C ARG A 12 57.08 14.43 26.28
N ARG A 13 56.69 13.29 26.86
CA ARG A 13 57.62 12.47 27.65
C ARG A 13 57.45 11.00 27.24
N ILE A 14 58.54 10.49 26.72
CA ILE A 14 58.87 9.09 26.48
C ILE A 14 59.45 8.54 27.78
N CYS A 15 59.01 7.37 28.23
CA CYS A 15 59.76 6.52 29.14
C CYS A 15 59.86 5.11 28.58
N ARG A 16 61.05 4.72 28.18
CA ARG A 16 61.50 3.35 27.94
C ARG A 16 62.17 2.82 29.24
N ILE A 17 61.91 1.55 29.58
CA ILE A 17 62.80 0.64 30.36
C ILE A 17 62.22 -0.76 30.09
N ALA A 18 62.77 -1.62 29.39
CA ALA A 18 63.92 -2.54 29.42
C ALA A 18 63.62 -3.83 30.22
N SER A 19 63.53 -4.90 29.46
CA SER A 19 63.91 -6.30 29.58
C SER A 19 64.26 -6.93 30.92
N ALA A 20 63.67 -8.12 31.20
CA ALA A 20 64.39 -9.26 31.74
C ALA A 20 63.66 -10.58 31.36
N ALA A 21 64.39 -11.50 30.75
CA ALA A 21 63.98 -12.85 30.37
C ALA A 21 64.15 -13.79 31.56
N ALA A 22 63.24 -14.75 31.73
CA ALA A 22 63.52 -16.04 32.37
C ALA A 22 62.53 -17.09 31.80
N GLY A 23 63.02 -18.07 31.06
CA GLY A 23 62.24 -19.19 30.55
C GLY A 23 62.05 -20.29 31.60
N ILE A 24 60.91 -20.96 31.52
CA ILE A 24 60.74 -22.34 31.97
C ILE A 24 59.77 -23.00 30.97
N ALA A 25 60.24 -24.02 30.25
CA ALA A 25 59.46 -24.93 29.47
C ALA A 25 58.78 -25.96 30.36
N LEU A 26 57.50 -26.20 30.17
CA LEU A 26 56.85 -27.47 30.53
C LEU A 26 55.70 -27.77 29.57
N ALA A 27 55.76 -28.91 28.97
CA ALA A 27 54.81 -29.51 28.05
C ALA A 27 53.50 -29.86 28.74
N GLY A 28 52.38 -29.77 27.99
CA GLY A 28 51.15 -30.40 28.46
C GLY A 28 49.89 -29.92 27.70
N GLY A 29 49.43 -30.73 26.75
CA GLY A 29 48.02 -30.87 26.48
C GLY A 29 47.37 -29.84 25.55
N ALA A 30 47.45 -30.08 24.24
CA ALA A 30 46.52 -29.53 23.28
C ALA A 30 45.11 -30.11 23.54
N LEU A 31 44.29 -29.40 24.32
CA LEU A 31 42.83 -29.55 24.29
C LEU A 31 42.31 -28.52 23.32
N SER A 32 42.14 -28.93 22.05
CA SER A 32 41.30 -28.23 21.08
C SER A 32 39.87 -28.26 21.59
N ALA A 33 39.50 -27.30 22.39
CA ALA A 33 38.10 -26.97 22.64
C ALA A 33 37.55 -26.41 21.32
N CYS A 34 36.98 -27.27 20.49
CA CYS A 34 35.96 -26.86 19.52
C CYS A 34 34.85 -26.24 20.35
N ALA A 35 34.90 -24.92 20.49
CA ALA A 35 33.75 -24.15 20.90
C ALA A 35 32.72 -24.34 19.78
N SER A 36 31.91 -25.40 19.90
CA SER A 36 30.61 -25.46 19.23
C SER A 36 29.88 -24.20 19.70
N ALA A 37 29.80 -23.23 18.83
CA ALA A 37 28.86 -22.12 19.04
C ALA A 37 27.50 -22.77 19.28
N SER A 38 27.06 -22.78 20.53
CA SER A 38 25.70 -23.15 20.86
C SER A 38 24.83 -22.21 20.04
N ALA A 39 24.21 -22.73 18.98
CA ALA A 39 23.10 -22.05 18.35
C ALA A 39 22.14 -21.68 19.47
N GLY A 40 21.86 -20.38 19.62
CA GLY A 40 21.02 -19.87 20.70
C GLY A 40 19.74 -20.68 20.74
N THR A 41 19.41 -21.21 21.93
CA THR A 41 18.22 -22.04 22.16
C THR A 41 16.90 -21.25 22.16
N GLY A 42 16.95 -20.00 21.80
CA GLY A 42 15.76 -19.12 21.71
C GLY A 42 15.11 -19.12 20.32
N PRO A 43 13.88 -18.65 20.21
CA PRO A 43 13.18 -18.51 18.95
C PRO A 43 13.94 -17.57 17.99
N VAL A 44 13.91 -17.89 16.69
CA VAL A 44 14.46 -17.01 15.64
C VAL A 44 13.63 -15.74 15.57
N THR A 45 14.25 -14.56 15.57
CA THR A 45 13.54 -13.32 15.34
C THR A 45 13.44 -13.06 13.84
N LEU A 46 12.20 -12.95 13.35
CA LEU A 46 11.88 -12.58 11.97
C LEU A 46 11.46 -11.10 11.93
N ASN A 47 12.17 -10.30 11.17
CA ASN A 47 11.78 -8.90 10.96
C ASN A 47 10.71 -8.80 9.88
N PHE A 48 9.57 -8.21 10.24
CA PHE A 48 8.44 -7.95 9.36
C PHE A 48 8.29 -6.45 9.09
N TYR A 49 8.55 -6.05 7.87
CA TYR A 49 8.48 -4.65 7.42
C TYR A 49 7.11 -4.37 6.81
N LEU A 50 6.36 -3.43 7.41
CA LEU A 50 5.02 -3.04 6.97
C LEU A 50 4.76 -1.56 7.25
N TYR A 51 3.77 -0.97 6.56
CA TYR A 51 3.27 0.37 6.86
C TYR A 51 2.82 0.50 8.33
N PRO A 52 2.78 1.72 8.90
CA PRO A 52 2.32 1.92 10.27
C PRO A 52 0.83 1.60 10.43
N ASP A 53 0.50 0.55 11.18
CA ASP A 53 -0.86 0.24 11.56
C ASP A 53 -1.21 0.87 12.91
N THR A 54 -2.15 1.81 12.90
CA THR A 54 -2.63 2.51 14.11
C THR A 54 -3.84 1.83 14.75
N SER A 55 -4.45 0.83 14.08
CA SER A 55 -5.61 0.10 14.59
C SER A 55 -5.25 -0.96 15.64
N GLY A 56 -4.00 -1.45 15.61
CA GLY A 56 -3.54 -2.55 16.44
C GLY A 56 -3.82 -3.95 15.87
N ALA A 57 -4.46 -4.07 14.72
CA ALA A 57 -4.76 -5.35 14.07
C ALA A 57 -3.49 -6.15 13.75
N THR A 58 -2.46 -5.47 13.21
CA THR A 58 -1.14 -6.07 12.92
C THR A 58 -0.48 -6.64 14.18
N ASN A 59 -0.51 -5.91 15.29
CA ASN A 59 0.06 -6.39 16.55
C ASN A 59 -0.70 -7.61 17.09
N GLN A 60 -2.02 -7.67 16.92
CA GLN A 60 -2.81 -8.85 17.29
C GLN A 60 -2.45 -10.05 16.42
N ALA A 61 -2.33 -9.88 15.10
CA ALA A 61 -1.90 -10.94 14.19
C ALA A 61 -0.50 -11.48 14.54
N ILE A 62 0.46 -10.58 14.80
CA ILE A 62 1.81 -10.94 15.26
C ILE A 62 1.76 -11.73 16.56
N SER A 63 0.97 -11.30 17.54
CA SER A 63 0.80 -12.01 18.83
C SER A 63 0.27 -13.42 18.62
N ASN A 64 -0.76 -13.58 17.76
CA ASN A 64 -1.33 -14.88 17.39
C ASN A 64 -0.27 -15.78 16.74
N CYS A 65 0.51 -15.26 15.79
CA CYS A 65 1.51 -16.04 15.07
C CYS A 65 2.70 -16.41 15.97
N ASN A 66 3.12 -15.53 16.87
CA ASN A 66 4.14 -15.86 17.86
C ASN A 66 3.68 -17.00 18.78
N ALA A 67 2.43 -16.98 19.24
CA ALA A 67 1.85 -18.05 20.05
C ALA A 67 1.76 -19.38 19.28
N GLN A 68 1.34 -19.33 18.00
CA GLN A 68 1.20 -20.50 17.13
C GLN A 68 2.55 -21.08 16.67
N SER A 69 3.63 -20.31 16.72
CA SER A 69 4.97 -20.74 16.25
C SER A 69 5.53 -21.92 17.04
N GLY A 70 5.01 -22.20 18.25
CA GLY A 70 5.55 -23.22 19.15
C GLY A 70 6.98 -22.94 19.58
N GLY A 71 7.37 -21.66 19.62
CA GLY A 71 8.73 -21.22 19.99
C GLY A 71 9.77 -21.32 18.87
N LYS A 72 9.35 -21.59 17.64
CA LYS A 72 10.27 -21.65 16.48
C LYS A 72 10.72 -20.26 16.07
N TYR A 73 9.83 -19.27 16.10
CA TYR A 73 10.15 -17.88 15.76
C TYR A 73 9.33 -16.89 16.61
N THR A 74 9.81 -15.65 16.62
CA THR A 74 9.07 -14.45 17.04
C THR A 74 9.13 -13.43 15.91
N ILE A 75 8.02 -12.74 15.64
CA ILE A 75 7.94 -11.69 14.62
C ILE A 75 8.19 -10.34 15.27
N SER A 76 9.15 -9.60 14.72
CA SER A 76 9.46 -8.21 15.11
C SER A 76 8.92 -7.26 14.05
N TYR A 77 7.94 -6.43 14.41
CA TYR A 77 7.34 -5.46 13.53
C TYR A 77 8.28 -4.27 13.30
N GLN A 78 8.64 -4.04 12.06
CA GLN A 78 9.49 -2.94 11.61
C GLN A 78 8.65 -1.95 10.80
N MET A 79 8.32 -0.81 11.39
CA MET A 79 7.47 0.19 10.73
C MET A 79 8.21 0.91 9.60
N LEU A 80 7.60 0.89 8.42
CA LEU A 80 8.00 1.67 7.25
C LEU A 80 7.42 3.10 7.33
N PRO A 81 7.84 4.03 6.45
CA PRO A 81 7.21 5.34 6.33
C PRO A 81 5.70 5.26 6.05
N GLN A 82 4.96 6.34 6.37
CA GLN A 82 3.51 6.40 6.14
C GLN A 82 3.15 6.36 4.64
N ALA A 83 3.87 7.12 3.81
CA ALA A 83 3.60 7.19 2.38
C ALA A 83 4.20 5.99 1.63
N SER A 84 3.44 5.39 0.70
CA SER A 84 3.83 4.22 -0.09
C SER A 84 5.16 4.41 -0.83
N ASP A 85 5.38 5.57 -1.45
CA ASP A 85 6.64 5.88 -2.14
C ASP A 85 7.85 5.81 -1.20
N GLY A 86 7.71 6.30 0.03
CA GLY A 86 8.74 6.22 1.06
C GLY A 86 9.00 4.78 1.53
N GLN A 87 7.95 3.95 1.62
CA GLN A 87 8.06 2.53 1.96
C GLN A 87 8.87 1.80 0.90
N ARG A 88 8.46 1.94 -0.37
CA ARG A 88 9.18 1.34 -1.50
C ARG A 88 10.65 1.78 -1.51
N GLN A 89 10.91 3.09 -1.41
CA GLN A 89 12.28 3.62 -1.45
C GLN A 89 13.16 3.02 -0.35
N GLN A 90 12.62 2.87 0.86
CA GLN A 90 13.36 2.26 1.96
C GLN A 90 13.67 0.79 1.71
N LEU A 91 12.69 0.00 1.24
CA LEU A 91 12.87 -1.42 0.93
C LEU A 91 13.86 -1.61 -0.23
N VAL A 92 13.70 -0.87 -1.33
CA VAL A 92 14.58 -0.94 -2.51
C VAL A 92 16.04 -0.66 -2.14
N ARG A 93 16.33 0.41 -1.36
CA ARG A 93 17.70 0.75 -0.93
C ARG A 93 18.34 -0.37 -0.13
N ARG A 94 17.60 -1.02 0.76
CA ARG A 94 18.09 -2.09 1.61
C ARG A 94 18.29 -3.39 0.83
N LEU A 95 17.33 -3.76 -0.02
CA LEU A 95 17.41 -4.95 -0.85
C LEU A 95 18.52 -4.84 -1.90
N ALA A 96 18.72 -3.67 -2.50
CA ALA A 96 19.85 -3.41 -3.39
C ALA A 96 21.21 -3.50 -2.67
N ALA A 97 21.24 -3.28 -1.35
CA ALA A 97 22.41 -3.48 -0.51
C ALA A 97 22.53 -4.94 0.02
N HIS A 98 21.68 -5.86 -0.45
CA HIS A 98 21.62 -7.27 -0.01
C HIS A 98 21.42 -7.44 1.49
N ASP A 99 20.61 -6.58 2.11
CA ASP A 99 20.35 -6.58 3.55
C ASP A 99 19.69 -7.91 4.00
N PRO A 100 20.37 -8.75 4.79
CA PRO A 100 19.84 -10.05 5.21
C PRO A 100 18.80 -9.94 6.32
N SER A 101 18.58 -8.76 6.88
CA SER A 101 17.65 -8.58 7.99
C SER A 101 16.20 -8.40 7.54
N ILE A 102 15.92 -8.36 6.24
CA ILE A 102 14.56 -8.32 5.70
C ILE A 102 14.05 -9.74 5.52
N ASP A 103 13.26 -10.24 6.46
CA ASP A 103 12.70 -11.59 6.40
C ASP A 103 11.35 -11.59 5.68
N ILE A 104 10.42 -10.74 6.13
CA ILE A 104 9.08 -10.59 5.56
C ILE A 104 8.85 -9.11 5.28
N MET A 105 8.23 -8.80 4.17
CA MET A 105 7.82 -7.44 3.83
C MET A 105 6.41 -7.42 3.27
N GLY A 106 5.62 -6.44 3.70
CA GLY A 106 4.36 -6.09 3.07
C GLY A 106 4.65 -5.18 1.88
N LEU A 107 4.29 -5.65 0.69
CA LEU A 107 4.42 -4.91 -0.56
C LEU A 107 3.05 -4.34 -0.96
N ASP A 108 3.01 -3.10 -1.42
CA ASP A 108 1.85 -2.63 -2.18
C ASP A 108 1.72 -3.50 -3.44
N VAL A 109 0.49 -3.87 -3.77
CA VAL A 109 0.15 -4.76 -4.91
C VAL A 109 0.69 -4.30 -6.29
N THR A 110 1.48 -3.26 -6.34
CA THR A 110 2.11 -2.74 -7.56
C THR A 110 3.62 -2.95 -7.62
N TRP A 111 4.24 -3.46 -6.54
CA TRP A 111 5.70 -3.58 -6.48
C TRP A 111 6.21 -4.99 -6.81
N GLU A 112 5.32 -5.99 -6.88
CA GLU A 112 5.69 -7.40 -7.07
C GLU A 112 6.49 -7.61 -8.34
N ALA A 113 6.10 -6.98 -9.46
CA ALA A 113 6.80 -7.09 -10.73
C ALA A 113 8.24 -6.55 -10.65
N GLU A 114 8.45 -5.41 -9.99
CA GLU A 114 9.77 -4.81 -9.79
C GLU A 114 10.64 -5.67 -8.87
N PHE A 115 10.09 -6.06 -7.72
CA PHE A 115 10.85 -6.78 -6.69
C PHE A 115 11.20 -8.20 -7.14
N ALA A 116 10.33 -8.85 -7.92
CA ALA A 116 10.57 -10.15 -8.50
C ALA A 116 11.60 -10.08 -9.63
N GLU A 117 11.47 -9.10 -10.54
CA GLU A 117 12.41 -8.91 -11.66
C GLU A 117 13.82 -8.59 -11.17
N ALA A 118 13.93 -7.83 -10.08
CA ALA A 118 15.20 -7.51 -9.43
C ALA A 118 15.79 -8.68 -8.61
N GLY A 119 15.05 -9.78 -8.46
CA GLY A 119 15.50 -10.94 -7.66
C GLY A 119 15.53 -10.67 -6.15
N TRP A 120 14.75 -9.73 -5.65
CA TRP A 120 14.72 -9.32 -4.24
C TRP A 120 13.77 -10.12 -3.37
N ILE A 121 12.84 -10.86 -3.98
CA ILE A 121 11.86 -11.69 -3.29
C ILE A 121 11.89 -13.12 -3.81
N VAL A 122 11.46 -14.07 -2.96
CA VAL A 122 11.53 -15.51 -3.26
C VAL A 122 10.17 -16.00 -3.78
N PRO A 123 10.12 -16.70 -4.94
CA PRO A 123 8.89 -17.30 -5.43
C PRO A 123 8.29 -18.32 -4.46
N TRP A 124 6.98 -18.34 -4.36
CA TRP A 124 6.21 -19.31 -3.60
C TRP A 124 6.03 -20.59 -4.39
N THR A 125 6.37 -21.73 -3.81
CA THR A 125 6.32 -23.03 -4.50
C THR A 125 5.75 -24.12 -3.58
N GLY A 126 5.45 -25.29 -4.14
CA GLY A 126 5.03 -26.47 -3.39
C GLY A 126 3.82 -26.24 -2.48
N SER A 127 3.90 -26.73 -1.26
CA SER A 127 2.82 -26.62 -0.26
C SER A 127 2.56 -25.18 0.19
N ASN A 128 3.58 -24.33 0.22
CA ASN A 128 3.43 -22.93 0.59
C ASN A 128 2.58 -22.19 -0.46
N LYS A 129 2.84 -22.42 -1.76
CA LYS A 129 2.00 -21.87 -2.86
C LYS A 129 0.57 -22.37 -2.75
N ALA A 130 0.36 -23.67 -2.58
CA ALA A 130 -0.99 -24.23 -2.47
C ALA A 130 -1.79 -23.62 -1.32
N GLN A 131 -1.16 -23.40 -0.16
CA GLN A 131 -1.79 -22.74 0.99
C GLN A 131 -2.07 -21.24 0.71
N ALA A 132 -1.16 -20.55 0.04
CA ALA A 132 -1.31 -19.15 -0.35
C ALA A 132 -2.49 -18.94 -1.31
N GLU A 133 -2.69 -19.85 -2.26
CA GLU A 133 -3.76 -19.78 -3.27
C GLU A 133 -5.12 -20.22 -2.72
N ALA A 134 -5.15 -21.05 -1.69
CA ALA A 134 -6.39 -21.65 -1.17
C ALA A 134 -7.41 -20.60 -0.70
N GLY A 135 -8.56 -20.54 -1.38
CA GLY A 135 -9.68 -19.64 -1.07
C GLY A 135 -9.42 -18.16 -1.33
N THR A 136 -8.27 -17.80 -1.89
CA THR A 136 -7.90 -16.41 -2.20
C THR A 136 -8.64 -15.90 -3.43
N LEU A 137 -9.11 -14.65 -3.38
CA LEU A 137 -9.75 -13.96 -4.48
C LEU A 137 -8.81 -13.87 -5.71
N LYS A 138 -9.35 -14.16 -6.91
CA LYS A 138 -8.55 -14.15 -8.15
C LYS A 138 -7.84 -12.82 -8.43
N PRO A 139 -8.47 -11.64 -8.28
CA PRO A 139 -7.78 -10.37 -8.50
C PRO A 139 -6.60 -10.15 -7.53
N ALA A 140 -6.72 -10.61 -6.28
CA ALA A 140 -5.62 -10.54 -5.32
C ALA A 140 -4.47 -11.50 -5.70
N LEU A 141 -4.78 -12.72 -6.18
CA LEU A 141 -3.74 -13.62 -6.71
C LEU A 141 -3.07 -13.05 -7.96
N GLN A 142 -3.82 -12.32 -8.78
CA GLN A 142 -3.26 -11.68 -9.97
C GLN A 142 -2.22 -10.62 -9.59
N THR A 143 -2.44 -9.81 -8.55
CA THR A 143 -1.45 -8.81 -8.10
C THR A 143 -0.17 -9.48 -7.61
N ALA A 144 -0.28 -10.56 -6.85
CA ALA A 144 0.84 -11.31 -6.28
C ALA A 144 1.59 -12.22 -7.28
N THR A 145 1.20 -12.21 -8.58
CA THR A 145 1.75 -13.10 -9.61
C THR A 145 2.53 -12.30 -10.64
N TRP A 146 3.81 -12.65 -10.84
CA TRP A 146 4.66 -12.09 -11.88
C TRP A 146 5.19 -13.20 -12.80
N GLN A 147 5.06 -13.03 -14.11
CA GLN A 147 5.48 -14.00 -15.15
C GLN A 147 4.99 -15.44 -14.86
N GLY A 148 3.77 -15.59 -14.36
CA GLY A 148 3.17 -16.89 -14.03
C GLY A 148 3.66 -17.51 -12.71
N GLN A 149 4.53 -16.86 -11.97
CA GLN A 149 5.01 -17.29 -10.66
C GLN A 149 4.31 -16.50 -9.56
N LEU A 150 3.81 -17.16 -8.52
CA LEU A 150 3.38 -16.52 -7.30
C LEU A 150 4.61 -16.03 -6.54
N VAL A 151 4.77 -14.72 -6.37
CA VAL A 151 5.98 -14.11 -5.79
C VAL A 151 5.73 -13.50 -4.40
N ALA A 152 4.46 -13.36 -4.03
CA ALA A 152 4.03 -12.94 -2.70
C ALA A 152 2.73 -13.65 -2.34
N VAL A 153 2.26 -13.54 -1.10
CA VAL A 153 0.96 -14.06 -0.68
C VAL A 153 0.04 -12.91 -0.29
N PRO A 154 -1.17 -12.80 -0.90
CA PRO A 154 -2.11 -11.75 -0.55
C PRO A 154 -2.52 -11.80 0.93
N ASP A 155 -2.29 -10.71 1.65
CA ASP A 155 -2.63 -10.53 3.06
C ASP A 155 -3.97 -9.81 3.22
N ASN A 156 -4.08 -8.64 2.65
CA ASN A 156 -5.32 -7.90 2.57
C ASN A 156 -5.52 -7.33 1.16
N THR A 157 -6.77 -7.03 0.84
CA THR A 157 -7.11 -6.22 -0.34
C THR A 157 -7.46 -4.82 0.09
N ASN A 158 -7.68 -3.96 -0.90
CA ASN A 158 -8.31 -2.66 -0.70
C ASN A 158 -9.10 -2.28 -1.94
N THR A 159 -10.25 -1.62 -1.75
CA THR A 159 -11.05 -1.04 -2.81
C THR A 159 -11.91 0.08 -2.26
N GLN A 160 -12.19 1.06 -3.09
CA GLN A 160 -12.95 2.24 -2.66
C GLN A 160 -14.45 2.02 -2.84
N LEU A 161 -15.22 2.60 -1.92
CA LEU A 161 -16.67 2.81 -2.05
C LEU A 161 -16.98 4.30 -2.12
N LEU A 162 -18.20 4.63 -2.48
CA LEU A 162 -18.79 5.92 -2.20
C LEU A 162 -19.27 5.94 -0.75
N TRP A 163 -18.74 6.85 0.06
CA TRP A 163 -19.23 7.22 1.38
C TRP A 163 -20.00 8.51 1.27
N TYR A 164 -21.17 8.60 1.91
CA TYR A 164 -22.03 9.76 1.72
C TYR A 164 -22.87 10.11 2.95
N ARG A 165 -23.34 11.34 2.99
CA ARG A 165 -24.22 11.90 4.00
C ARG A 165 -25.68 11.68 3.60
N SER A 166 -26.31 10.65 4.18
CA SER A 166 -27.72 10.29 3.88
C SER A 166 -28.74 11.33 4.38
N ASP A 167 -28.36 12.19 5.32
CA ASP A 167 -29.17 13.33 5.76
C ASP A 167 -29.17 14.50 4.76
N LEU A 168 -28.17 14.56 3.88
CA LEU A 168 -28.09 15.54 2.80
C LEU A 168 -28.62 14.97 1.48
N VAL A 169 -28.32 13.71 1.19
CA VAL A 169 -28.66 13.01 -0.04
C VAL A 169 -29.27 11.64 0.33
N PRO A 170 -30.60 11.54 0.43
CA PRO A 170 -31.27 10.29 0.86
C PRO A 170 -31.00 9.09 -0.07
N ASN A 171 -30.84 9.32 -1.37
CA ASN A 171 -30.55 8.30 -2.37
C ASN A 171 -29.13 8.55 -2.92
N PRO A 172 -28.19 7.59 -2.77
CA PRO A 172 -26.83 7.79 -3.24
C PRO A 172 -26.76 7.90 -4.77
N PRO A 173 -25.90 8.78 -5.30
CA PRO A 173 -25.69 8.90 -6.73
C PRO A 173 -25.06 7.63 -7.31
N THR A 174 -25.52 7.20 -8.48
CA THR A 174 -25.03 6.01 -9.18
C THR A 174 -24.00 6.33 -10.25
N THR A 175 -23.85 7.60 -10.60
CA THR A 175 -22.90 8.09 -11.61
C THR A 175 -22.13 9.30 -11.11
N TRP A 176 -20.93 9.52 -11.64
CA TRP A 176 -20.15 10.73 -11.40
C TRP A 176 -20.91 12.00 -11.76
N ALA A 177 -21.61 12.00 -12.91
CA ALA A 177 -22.41 13.16 -13.33
C ALA A 177 -23.51 13.50 -12.32
N GLN A 178 -24.21 12.48 -11.80
CA GLN A 178 -25.22 12.68 -10.76
C GLN A 178 -24.57 13.19 -9.46
N MET A 179 -23.47 12.59 -9.01
CA MET A 179 -22.79 12.98 -7.77
C MET A 179 -22.34 14.46 -7.81
N ILE A 180 -21.76 14.90 -8.92
CA ILE A 180 -21.36 16.30 -9.11
C ILE A 180 -22.57 17.20 -9.09
N ALA A 181 -23.67 16.85 -9.80
CA ALA A 181 -24.88 17.65 -9.83
C ALA A 181 -25.56 17.77 -8.45
N ASP A 182 -25.60 16.67 -7.69
CA ASP A 182 -26.15 16.67 -6.31
C ASP A 182 -25.29 17.57 -5.39
N ALA A 183 -23.97 17.49 -5.50
CA ALA A 183 -23.06 18.34 -4.76
C ALA A 183 -23.21 19.83 -5.12
N GLU A 184 -23.32 20.17 -6.40
CA GLU A 184 -23.59 21.55 -6.85
C GLU A 184 -24.93 22.08 -6.33
N GLN A 185 -25.95 21.23 -6.24
CA GLN A 185 -27.25 21.61 -5.68
C GLN A 185 -27.15 21.88 -4.17
N LEU A 186 -26.36 21.09 -3.43
CA LEU A 186 -26.07 21.35 -2.02
C LEU A 186 -25.30 22.66 -1.83
N ALA A 187 -24.30 22.93 -2.69
CA ALA A 187 -23.56 24.19 -2.68
C ALA A 187 -24.46 25.42 -2.82
N LYS A 188 -25.42 25.40 -3.77
CA LYS A 188 -26.41 26.46 -3.95
C LYS A 188 -27.29 26.69 -2.73
N GLN A 189 -27.45 25.66 -1.87
CA GLN A 189 -28.20 25.74 -0.62
C GLN A 189 -27.34 26.15 0.59
N GLY A 190 -26.03 26.38 0.39
CA GLY A 190 -25.09 26.67 1.48
C GLY A 190 -24.85 25.48 2.43
N LYS A 191 -25.10 24.25 1.98
CA LYS A 191 -24.91 23.02 2.75
C LYS A 191 -23.52 22.42 2.51
N PRO A 192 -23.05 21.51 3.39
CA PRO A 192 -21.89 20.65 3.08
C PRO A 192 -22.08 20.00 1.72
N HIS A 193 -21.07 20.10 0.84
CA HIS A 193 -21.26 19.73 -0.57
C HIS A 193 -20.02 19.17 -1.25
N TYR A 194 -18.86 19.19 -0.59
CA TYR A 194 -17.63 18.73 -1.25
C TYR A 194 -17.66 17.24 -1.56
N ILE A 195 -16.98 16.89 -2.64
CA ILE A 195 -16.65 15.52 -3.04
C ILE A 195 -15.17 15.33 -2.73
N GLU A 196 -14.89 14.54 -1.72
CA GLU A 196 -13.54 14.24 -1.27
C GLU A 196 -12.97 13.07 -2.06
N ILE A 197 -11.79 13.27 -2.64
CA ILE A 197 -11.04 12.25 -3.38
C ILE A 197 -9.55 12.60 -3.42
N GLN A 198 -8.69 11.60 -3.68
CA GLN A 198 -7.24 11.72 -3.69
C GLN A 198 -6.74 12.46 -4.92
N GLY A 199 -6.62 13.79 -4.84
CA GLY A 199 -6.18 14.67 -5.94
C GLY A 199 -4.73 15.16 -5.83
N ALA A 200 -4.01 14.82 -4.75
CA ALA A 200 -2.58 15.16 -4.59
C ALA A 200 -1.71 14.44 -5.62
N GLN A 201 -0.50 14.96 -5.86
CA GLN A 201 0.46 14.36 -6.78
C GLN A 201 1.17 13.17 -6.11
N TYR A 202 0.57 12.00 -6.13
CA TYR A 202 1.11 10.73 -5.60
C TYR A 202 0.31 9.55 -6.18
N GLU A 203 0.59 8.33 -5.72
CA GLU A 203 -0.05 7.08 -6.18
C GLU A 203 -1.59 7.13 -6.15
N GLY A 204 -2.22 7.78 -5.16
CA GLY A 204 -3.68 7.89 -5.06
C GLY A 204 -4.33 8.57 -6.27
N ALA A 205 -3.67 9.57 -6.88
CA ALA A 205 -4.15 10.18 -8.13
C ALA A 205 -4.10 9.17 -9.29
N THR A 206 -3.09 8.32 -9.34
CA THR A 206 -2.98 7.23 -10.32
C THR A 206 -4.07 6.18 -10.10
N VAL A 207 -4.40 5.82 -8.86
CA VAL A 207 -5.52 4.94 -8.49
C VAL A 207 -6.84 5.52 -8.98
N TRP A 208 -7.11 6.81 -8.72
CA TRP A 208 -8.29 7.49 -9.22
C TRP A 208 -8.39 7.40 -10.74
N PHE A 209 -7.32 7.77 -11.45
CA PHE A 209 -7.26 7.72 -12.91
C PHE A 209 -7.47 6.29 -13.45
N ASN A 210 -6.80 5.27 -12.88
CA ASN A 210 -6.95 3.88 -13.30
C ASN A 210 -8.41 3.39 -13.12
N THR A 211 -9.04 3.72 -11.99
CA THR A 211 -10.46 3.43 -11.74
C THR A 211 -11.35 4.05 -12.82
N MET A 212 -11.12 5.32 -13.15
CA MET A 212 -11.92 6.04 -14.14
C MET A 212 -11.74 5.50 -15.56
N VAL A 213 -10.49 5.20 -15.95
CA VAL A 213 -10.18 4.61 -17.28
C VAL A 213 -10.78 3.21 -17.41
N ALA A 214 -10.61 2.36 -16.40
CA ALA A 214 -11.16 1.00 -16.41
C ALA A 214 -12.70 1.01 -16.42
N SER A 215 -13.33 1.93 -15.67
CA SER A 215 -14.78 2.14 -15.65
C SER A 215 -15.32 2.72 -16.98
N ALA A 216 -14.47 3.38 -17.76
CA ALA A 216 -14.76 3.83 -19.11
C ALA A 216 -14.52 2.75 -20.20
N GLY A 217 -14.03 1.56 -19.80
CA GLY A 217 -13.80 0.42 -20.71
C GLY A 217 -12.38 0.37 -21.31
N GLY A 218 -11.42 1.11 -20.74
CA GLY A 218 -10.02 1.15 -21.18
C GLY A 218 -9.03 0.54 -20.17
N SER A 219 -7.75 0.72 -20.46
CA SER A 219 -6.63 0.40 -19.58
C SER A 219 -5.48 1.38 -19.82
N ILE A 220 -4.59 1.49 -18.86
CA ILE A 220 -3.40 2.38 -18.97
C ILE A 220 -2.38 1.74 -19.91
N LEU A 221 -2.03 0.46 -19.70
CA LEU A 221 -1.17 -0.32 -20.58
C LEU A 221 -1.96 -1.40 -21.32
N ASN A 222 -1.40 -1.87 -22.42
CA ASN A 222 -1.90 -3.06 -23.12
C ASN A 222 -1.64 -4.33 -22.27
N ALA A 223 -2.25 -5.45 -22.66
CA ALA A 223 -2.20 -6.70 -21.90
C ALA A 223 -0.77 -7.27 -21.71
N SER A 224 0.17 -6.92 -22.60
CA SER A 224 1.58 -7.32 -22.50
C SER A 224 2.45 -6.30 -21.75
N ALA A 225 1.85 -5.23 -21.23
CA ALA A 225 2.54 -4.10 -20.59
C ALA A 225 3.67 -3.47 -21.43
N SER A 226 3.62 -3.67 -22.77
CA SER A 226 4.64 -3.21 -23.72
C SER A 226 4.40 -1.80 -24.26
N GLY A 227 3.25 -1.21 -24.01
CA GLY A 227 2.88 0.12 -24.47
C GLY A 227 1.59 0.64 -23.87
N PRO A 228 1.32 1.95 -24.00
CA PRO A 228 0.08 2.56 -23.54
C PRO A 228 -1.14 2.05 -24.35
N SER A 229 -2.30 1.95 -23.68
CA SER A 229 -3.58 1.50 -24.27
C SER A 229 -4.74 2.41 -23.87
N MET A 230 -4.50 3.72 -23.73
CA MET A 230 -5.48 4.66 -23.17
C MET A 230 -6.57 5.07 -24.17
N GLY A 231 -6.35 6.05 -25.03
CA GLY A 231 -7.31 6.50 -26.04
C GLY A 231 -8.59 7.13 -25.48
N ALA A 232 -9.71 6.94 -26.17
CA ALA A 232 -11.00 7.55 -25.84
C ALA A 232 -11.48 7.29 -24.38
N PRO A 233 -11.30 6.09 -23.78
CA PRO A 233 -11.62 5.87 -22.37
C PRO A 233 -10.84 6.78 -21.41
N ALA A 234 -9.56 7.02 -21.67
CA ALA A 234 -8.74 7.91 -20.84
C ALA A 234 -9.16 9.38 -21.00
N VAL A 235 -9.43 9.81 -22.22
CA VAL A 235 -9.97 11.17 -22.48
C VAL A 235 -11.29 11.37 -21.74
N LYS A 236 -12.19 10.37 -21.75
CA LYS A 236 -13.44 10.41 -20.99
C LYS A 236 -13.21 10.48 -19.48
N ALA A 237 -12.30 9.67 -18.95
CA ALA A 237 -11.90 9.70 -17.55
C ALA A 237 -11.38 11.09 -17.15
N LEU A 238 -10.43 11.64 -17.88
CA LEU A 238 -9.86 12.97 -17.66
C LEU A 238 -10.92 14.08 -17.76
N SER A 239 -11.91 13.93 -18.64
CA SER A 239 -13.02 14.89 -18.76
C SER A 239 -13.89 14.94 -17.50
N VAL A 240 -14.20 13.78 -16.89
CA VAL A 240 -14.95 13.72 -15.63
C VAL A 240 -14.13 14.29 -14.47
N MET A 241 -12.83 13.96 -14.40
CA MET A 241 -11.92 14.49 -13.39
C MET A 241 -11.82 16.02 -13.48
N LYS A 242 -11.72 16.56 -14.69
CA LYS A 242 -11.71 18.00 -14.96
C LYS A 242 -13.05 18.64 -14.58
N GLN A 243 -14.18 18.01 -14.91
CA GLN A 243 -15.51 18.49 -14.55
C GLN A 243 -15.67 18.65 -13.03
N LEU A 244 -15.23 17.65 -12.25
CA LEU A 244 -15.19 17.79 -10.80
C LEU A 244 -14.32 18.98 -10.39
N ALA A 245 -13.08 19.05 -10.87
CA ALA A 245 -12.11 20.06 -10.45
C ALA A 245 -12.53 21.50 -10.75
N ASP A 246 -13.34 21.71 -11.79
CA ASP A 246 -13.86 23.02 -12.18
C ASP A 246 -15.20 23.36 -11.52
N SER A 247 -15.82 22.42 -10.82
CA SER A 247 -17.14 22.59 -10.19
C SER A 247 -17.00 23.11 -8.75
N PRO A 248 -18.06 23.75 -8.22
CA PRO A 248 -18.12 24.08 -6.79
C PRO A 248 -18.13 22.84 -5.87
N ALA A 249 -18.32 21.65 -6.43
CA ALA A 249 -18.27 20.38 -5.70
C ALA A 249 -16.85 19.96 -5.29
N ALA A 250 -15.81 20.50 -5.94
CA ALA A 250 -14.43 20.22 -5.57
C ALA A 250 -14.07 20.94 -4.26
N ASP A 251 -13.46 20.20 -3.34
CA ASP A 251 -12.84 20.83 -2.17
C ASP A 251 -11.70 21.75 -2.64
N PRO A 252 -11.57 22.99 -2.09
CA PRO A 252 -10.49 23.91 -2.45
C PRO A 252 -9.08 23.33 -2.27
N SER A 253 -8.92 22.33 -1.40
CA SER A 253 -7.66 21.62 -1.15
C SER A 253 -7.48 20.36 -2.00
N LEU A 254 -8.35 20.07 -2.96
CA LEU A 254 -8.33 18.83 -3.77
C LEU A 254 -6.93 18.43 -4.26
N SER A 255 -6.12 19.40 -4.70
CA SER A 255 -4.78 19.14 -5.25
C SER A 255 -3.72 18.72 -4.22
N VAL A 256 -4.04 18.73 -2.94
CA VAL A 256 -3.15 18.29 -1.84
C VAL A 256 -3.80 17.23 -0.95
N GLN A 257 -4.98 16.76 -1.32
CA GLN A 257 -5.72 15.75 -0.57
C GLN A 257 -5.22 14.34 -0.87
N MET A 258 -5.03 13.60 0.21
CA MET A 258 -4.77 12.17 0.27
C MET A 258 -5.87 11.49 1.12
N GLU A 259 -5.82 10.20 1.31
CA GLU A 259 -6.85 9.41 2.01
C GLU A 259 -7.25 9.99 3.38
N ASN A 260 -6.23 10.35 4.20
CA ASN A 260 -6.48 10.89 5.53
C ASN A 260 -7.08 12.30 5.53
N GLN A 261 -6.69 13.16 4.59
CA GLN A 261 -7.27 14.49 4.46
C GLN A 261 -8.74 14.41 4.05
N ASN A 262 -9.07 13.51 3.11
CA ASN A 262 -10.46 13.24 2.71
C ASN A 262 -11.30 12.78 3.92
N ARG A 263 -10.82 11.80 4.68
CA ARG A 263 -11.45 11.31 5.90
C ARG A 263 -11.70 12.45 6.90
N LEU A 264 -10.69 13.27 7.18
CA LEU A 264 -10.81 14.39 8.13
C LEU A 264 -11.83 15.44 7.66
N ALA A 265 -11.90 15.74 6.36
CA ALA A 265 -12.89 16.67 5.81
C ALA A 265 -14.32 16.12 5.95
N MET A 266 -14.51 14.83 5.69
CA MET A 266 -15.81 14.17 5.89
C MET A 266 -16.19 14.13 7.36
N GLU A 267 -15.28 13.81 8.28
CA GLU A 267 -15.50 13.81 9.73
C GLU A 267 -15.76 15.21 10.29
N ALA A 268 -15.17 16.25 9.70
CA ALA A 268 -15.45 17.65 10.03
C ALA A 268 -16.85 18.10 9.54
N GLY A 269 -17.49 17.31 8.67
CA GLY A 269 -18.83 17.57 8.16
C GLY A 269 -18.89 18.60 7.04
N THR A 270 -17.80 18.93 6.37
CA THR A 270 -17.73 19.86 5.24
C THR A 270 -18.11 19.21 3.91
N ALA A 271 -17.94 17.90 3.81
CA ALA A 271 -18.21 17.10 2.62
C ALA A 271 -19.59 16.43 2.66
N ALA A 272 -20.17 16.18 1.49
CA ALA A 272 -21.35 15.36 1.29
C ALA A 272 -21.01 13.97 0.80
N PHE A 273 -19.89 13.83 0.09
CA PHE A 273 -19.43 12.61 -0.57
C PHE A 273 -17.93 12.40 -0.36
N GLU A 274 -17.52 11.15 -0.25
CA GLU A 274 -16.13 10.76 -0.16
C GLU A 274 -15.90 9.45 -0.93
N LEU A 275 -14.93 9.41 -1.84
CA LEU A 275 -14.43 8.21 -2.51
C LEU A 275 -13.19 7.76 -1.75
N ASN A 276 -13.34 6.74 -0.89
CA ASN A 276 -12.25 6.29 -0.02
C ASN A 276 -12.39 4.83 0.37
N TYR A 277 -11.38 4.33 1.03
CA TYR A 277 -11.28 2.95 1.50
C TYR A 277 -12.07 2.71 2.79
N PRO A 278 -12.39 1.44 3.13
CA PRO A 278 -13.26 1.11 4.25
C PRO A 278 -12.78 1.54 5.65
N PHE A 279 -11.50 1.85 5.82
CA PHE A 279 -10.95 2.33 7.10
C PHE A 279 -11.64 3.61 7.61
N VAL A 280 -12.29 4.38 6.73
CA VAL A 280 -13.04 5.58 7.11
C VAL A 280 -14.28 5.26 7.95
N TYR A 281 -14.82 4.03 7.85
CA TYR A 281 -16.03 3.65 8.59
C TYR A 281 -15.78 3.52 10.10
N PRO A 282 -14.83 2.69 10.57
CA PRO A 282 -14.51 2.65 11.99
C PRO A 282 -13.98 3.99 12.51
N SER A 283 -13.26 4.75 11.70
CA SER A 283 -12.77 6.08 12.08
C SER A 283 -13.92 7.05 12.33
N MET A 284 -14.86 7.19 11.40
CA MET A 284 -16.06 8.04 11.56
C MET A 284 -16.88 7.63 12.80
N LYS A 285 -17.02 6.32 13.04
CA LYS A 285 -17.73 5.77 14.22
C LYS A 285 -17.08 6.24 15.54
N MET A 286 -15.76 6.32 15.55
CA MET A 286 -14.98 6.72 16.73
C MET A 286 -14.91 8.24 16.88
N ASP A 287 -14.57 8.95 15.81
CA ASP A 287 -14.18 10.36 15.87
C ASP A 287 -15.38 11.31 15.75
N ASN A 288 -16.45 10.92 15.03
CA ASN A 288 -17.72 11.69 14.97
C ASN A 288 -18.96 10.79 15.04
N PRO A 289 -19.30 10.23 16.24
CA PRO A 289 -20.46 9.35 16.41
C PRO A 289 -21.81 10.02 16.10
N THR A 290 -21.87 11.35 16.11
CA THR A 290 -23.09 12.08 15.72
C THR A 290 -23.31 12.01 14.23
N LEU A 291 -22.29 12.31 13.44
CA LEU A 291 -22.33 12.27 11.98
C LEU A 291 -22.42 10.82 11.48
N PHE A 292 -21.85 9.88 12.19
CA PHE A 292 -21.88 8.45 11.86
C PHE A 292 -23.30 7.91 11.64
N LYS A 293 -24.32 8.46 12.30
CA LYS A 293 -25.72 8.07 12.12
C LYS A 293 -26.22 8.26 10.70
N SER A 294 -25.73 9.29 10.02
CA SER A 294 -26.04 9.61 8.61
C SER A 294 -24.94 9.21 7.63
N PHE A 295 -23.80 8.72 8.10
CA PHE A 295 -22.71 8.23 7.27
C PHE A 295 -23.03 6.85 6.70
N LYS A 296 -23.21 6.79 5.38
CA LYS A 296 -23.61 5.58 4.65
C LYS A 296 -22.64 5.29 3.50
N TRP A 297 -22.82 4.18 2.85
CA TRP A 297 -22.00 3.75 1.72
C TRP A 297 -22.87 3.34 0.53
N ALA A 298 -22.25 3.32 -0.63
CA ALA A 298 -22.82 2.80 -1.88
C ALA A 298 -21.68 2.30 -2.79
N PRO A 299 -21.98 1.51 -3.81
CA PRO A 299 -20.99 1.20 -4.85
C PRO A 299 -20.38 2.47 -5.45
N TYR A 300 -19.13 2.36 -5.89
CA TYR A 300 -18.42 3.46 -6.53
C TYR A 300 -19.20 3.97 -7.76
N PRO A 301 -19.39 5.29 -7.93
CA PRO A 301 -20.19 5.85 -9.03
C PRO A 301 -19.63 5.51 -10.40
N SER A 302 -20.49 5.13 -11.34
CA SER A 302 -20.09 4.78 -12.69
C SER A 302 -19.70 6.00 -13.52
N VAL A 303 -18.74 5.81 -14.44
CA VAL A 303 -18.35 6.82 -15.45
C VAL A 303 -19.34 6.82 -16.61
N THR A 304 -19.95 5.67 -16.88
CA THR A 304 -20.95 5.50 -17.94
C THR A 304 -22.23 4.96 -17.32
N PRO A 305 -23.39 5.65 -17.49
CA PRO A 305 -24.65 5.19 -16.93
C PRO A 305 -24.95 3.74 -17.34
N GLY A 306 -25.39 2.92 -16.36
CA GLY A 306 -25.72 1.52 -16.57
C GLY A 306 -24.53 0.56 -16.67
N VAL A 307 -23.30 1.06 -16.62
CA VAL A 307 -22.07 0.24 -16.61
C VAL A 307 -21.45 0.29 -15.21
N PRO A 308 -21.37 -0.82 -14.47
CA PRO A 308 -20.74 -0.82 -13.14
C PRO A 308 -19.29 -0.33 -13.19
N ALA A 309 -18.89 0.42 -12.16
CA ALA A 309 -17.51 0.86 -12.04
C ALA A 309 -16.57 -0.34 -11.85
N LYS A 310 -15.39 -0.26 -12.46
CA LYS A 310 -14.27 -1.17 -12.24
C LYS A 310 -13.24 -0.49 -11.32
N VAL A 311 -13.47 -0.62 -10.02
CA VAL A 311 -12.63 0.05 -9.03
C VAL A 311 -11.27 -0.60 -8.99
N THR A 312 -10.23 0.21 -8.82
CA THR A 312 -8.87 -0.30 -8.70
C THR A 312 -8.73 -1.14 -7.43
N ILE A 313 -8.19 -2.36 -7.58
CA ILE A 313 -7.76 -3.16 -6.42
C ILE A 313 -6.46 -2.61 -5.88
N GLY A 314 -6.42 -2.43 -4.57
CA GLY A 314 -5.24 -2.21 -3.77
C GLY A 314 -5.05 -3.35 -2.78
N GLY A 315 -4.15 -3.17 -1.84
CA GLY A 315 -3.88 -4.13 -0.78
C GLY A 315 -2.40 -4.31 -0.55
N ILE A 316 -2.10 -5.28 0.29
CA ILE A 316 -0.75 -5.66 0.66
C ILE A 316 -0.57 -7.16 0.42
N ASP A 317 0.53 -7.48 -0.24
CA ASP A 317 1.01 -8.84 -0.43
C ASP A 317 2.26 -9.08 0.43
N LEU A 318 2.34 -10.20 1.15
CA LEU A 318 3.50 -10.53 1.97
C LEU A 318 4.53 -11.28 1.13
N ALA A 319 5.72 -10.72 1.01
CA ALA A 319 6.85 -11.32 0.31
C ALA A 319 7.95 -11.75 1.28
N VAL A 320 8.69 -12.79 0.91
CA VAL A 320 9.88 -13.27 1.63
C VAL A 320 11.13 -12.72 0.98
N GLY A 321 12.00 -12.09 1.75
CA GLY A 321 13.23 -11.47 1.28
C GLY A 321 14.24 -12.50 0.75
N ALA A 322 14.80 -12.24 -0.44
CA ALA A 322 15.74 -13.14 -1.08
C ALA A 322 17.06 -13.33 -0.27
N TYR A 323 17.42 -12.33 0.54
CA TYR A 323 18.64 -12.35 1.36
C TYR A 323 18.42 -12.82 2.79
N SER A 324 17.15 -13.06 3.21
CA SER A 324 16.83 -13.62 4.53
C SER A 324 17.58 -14.94 4.78
N GLN A 325 18.10 -15.10 5.99
CA GLN A 325 18.72 -16.33 6.43
C GLN A 325 17.70 -17.35 6.97
N HIS A 326 16.41 -16.96 7.07
CA HIS A 326 15.35 -17.72 7.73
C HIS A 326 14.14 -17.94 6.82
N LYS A 327 14.35 -18.14 5.50
CA LYS A 327 13.28 -18.17 4.48
C LYS A 327 12.15 -19.14 4.81
N ASP A 328 12.46 -20.36 5.26
CA ASP A 328 11.44 -21.36 5.60
C ASP A 328 10.52 -20.93 6.75
N LEU A 329 11.09 -20.28 7.77
CA LEU A 329 10.32 -19.71 8.88
C LEU A 329 9.56 -18.46 8.43
N ALA A 330 10.14 -17.65 7.55
CA ALA A 330 9.48 -16.47 6.99
C ALA A 330 8.24 -16.86 6.16
N PHE A 331 8.30 -17.93 5.35
CA PHE A 331 7.11 -18.46 4.66
C PHE A 331 6.04 -18.94 5.64
N GLN A 332 6.40 -19.67 6.71
CA GLN A 332 5.46 -20.10 7.74
C GLN A 332 4.80 -18.91 8.46
N ALA A 333 5.60 -17.93 8.82
CA ALA A 333 5.12 -16.72 9.50
C ALA A 333 4.19 -15.87 8.58
N ALA A 334 4.54 -15.72 7.31
CA ALA A 334 3.69 -15.01 6.34
C ALA A 334 2.35 -15.74 6.11
N LEU A 335 2.34 -17.09 6.03
CA LEU A 335 1.10 -17.87 5.96
C LEU A 335 0.25 -17.72 7.21
N CYS A 336 0.86 -17.62 8.40
CA CYS A 336 0.14 -17.35 9.63
C CYS A 336 -0.42 -15.93 9.63
N LEU A 337 0.38 -14.91 9.31
CA LEU A 337 -0.07 -13.51 9.30
C LEU A 337 -1.32 -13.33 8.44
N ARG A 338 -1.37 -13.98 7.27
CA ARG A 338 -2.49 -13.91 6.33
C ARG A 338 -3.60 -14.93 6.56
N ASP A 339 -3.56 -15.73 7.61
CA ASP A 339 -4.59 -16.76 7.86
C ASP A 339 -6.00 -16.15 8.05
N ALA A 340 -7.02 -17.00 8.00
CA ALA A 340 -8.42 -16.57 8.08
C ALA A 340 -8.75 -15.83 9.40
N GLN A 341 -8.14 -16.21 10.52
CA GLN A 341 -8.35 -15.57 11.81
C GLN A 341 -7.76 -14.16 11.80
N ASN A 342 -6.54 -14.01 11.31
CA ASN A 342 -5.83 -12.72 11.28
C ASN A 342 -6.41 -11.77 10.24
N GLN A 343 -6.85 -12.26 9.07
CA GLN A 343 -7.59 -11.43 8.10
C GLN A 343 -8.96 -10.97 8.65
N LEU A 344 -9.63 -11.78 9.47
CA LEU A 344 -10.87 -11.35 10.13
C LEU A 344 -10.58 -10.22 11.13
N ILE A 345 -9.49 -10.29 11.88
CA ILE A 345 -9.04 -9.21 12.77
C ILE A 345 -8.69 -7.96 11.93
N GLY A 346 -7.96 -8.12 10.84
CA GLY A 346 -7.65 -7.03 9.90
C GLY A 346 -8.92 -6.31 9.44
N ALA A 347 -9.97 -7.04 9.12
CA ALA A 347 -11.23 -6.45 8.66
C ALA A 347 -12.02 -5.78 9.80
N THR A 348 -12.20 -6.45 10.95
CA THR A 348 -13.07 -5.97 12.02
C THR A 348 -12.43 -4.89 12.89
N VAL A 349 -11.11 -4.89 13.02
CA VAL A 349 -10.34 -3.92 13.82
C VAL A 349 -9.70 -2.86 12.92
N GLY A 350 -9.06 -3.28 11.83
CA GLY A 350 -8.32 -2.40 10.91
C GLY A 350 -9.14 -1.85 9.75
N GLY A 351 -10.32 -2.41 9.49
CA GLY A 351 -11.17 -2.00 8.36
C GLY A 351 -10.61 -2.40 6.99
N VAL A 352 -9.64 -3.32 6.91
CA VAL A 352 -9.04 -3.75 5.64
C VAL A 352 -9.72 -5.01 5.10
N PRO A 353 -10.14 -5.02 3.81
CA PRO A 353 -10.86 -6.14 3.23
C PRO A 353 -10.03 -7.42 3.16
N PRO A 354 -10.60 -8.59 3.53
CA PRO A 354 -9.91 -9.88 3.41
C PRO A 354 -9.60 -10.28 1.96
N THR A 355 -8.56 -11.09 1.78
CA THR A 355 -8.27 -11.77 0.51
C THR A 355 -8.96 -13.12 0.40
N ILE A 356 -9.35 -13.73 1.51
CA ILE A 356 -10.02 -15.03 1.55
C ILE A 356 -11.52 -14.84 1.35
N ALA A 357 -12.04 -15.33 0.21
CA ALA A 357 -13.41 -15.11 -0.24
C ALA A 357 -14.49 -15.58 0.78
N SER A 358 -14.26 -16.70 1.49
CA SER A 358 -15.22 -17.25 2.45
C SER A 358 -15.46 -16.35 3.67
N LEU A 359 -14.51 -15.45 4.00
CA LEU A 359 -14.63 -14.53 5.13
C LEU A 359 -15.76 -13.50 4.93
N TYR A 360 -16.10 -13.17 3.69
CA TYR A 360 -17.22 -12.27 3.38
C TYR A 360 -18.59 -12.82 3.77
N ASN A 361 -18.68 -14.13 4.01
CA ASN A 361 -19.87 -14.80 4.54
C ASN A 361 -19.77 -15.11 6.04
N ASN A 362 -18.71 -14.65 6.72
CA ASN A 362 -18.51 -14.91 8.14
C ASN A 362 -19.38 -13.95 8.97
N PRO A 363 -20.33 -14.44 9.81
CA PRO A 363 -21.20 -13.58 10.61
C PRO A 363 -20.45 -12.68 11.61
N LYS A 364 -19.22 -13.01 11.99
CA LYS A 364 -18.38 -12.14 12.84
C LYS A 364 -17.94 -10.86 12.12
N LEU A 365 -17.95 -10.85 10.78
CA LEU A 365 -17.59 -9.68 9.99
C LEU A 365 -18.70 -8.61 9.99
N PHE A 366 -19.97 -9.03 9.96
CA PHE A 366 -21.11 -8.17 9.64
C PHE A 366 -21.32 -6.97 10.56
N PRO A 367 -21.16 -7.05 11.89
CA PRO A 367 -21.41 -5.92 12.79
C PRO A 367 -20.49 -4.73 12.54
N ASP A 368 -19.22 -5.00 12.24
CA ASP A 368 -18.19 -3.97 12.06
C ASP A 368 -17.87 -3.70 10.58
N TYR A 369 -18.38 -4.55 9.68
CA TYR A 369 -18.15 -4.50 8.24
C TYR A 369 -19.45 -4.70 7.44
N PRO A 370 -20.49 -3.85 7.68
CA PRO A 370 -21.81 -4.07 7.10
C PRO A 370 -21.85 -3.94 5.56
N PHE A 371 -20.85 -3.31 4.95
CA PHE A 371 -20.64 -3.14 3.51
C PHE A 371 -19.89 -4.33 2.86
N HIS A 372 -19.73 -5.44 3.55
CA HIS A 372 -18.95 -6.60 3.08
C HIS A 372 -19.38 -7.13 1.71
N ALA A 373 -20.67 -7.12 1.40
CA ALA A 373 -21.20 -7.58 0.13
C ALA A 373 -20.82 -6.63 -1.04
N ASP A 374 -20.86 -5.31 -0.80
CA ASP A 374 -20.47 -4.31 -1.80
C ASP A 374 -18.97 -4.35 -2.07
N ILE A 375 -18.15 -4.54 -1.04
CA ILE A 375 -16.70 -4.72 -1.16
C ILE A 375 -16.39 -6.01 -1.95
N LEU A 376 -17.03 -7.14 -1.62
CA LEU A 376 -16.81 -8.38 -2.36
C LEU A 376 -17.18 -8.22 -3.84
N SER A 377 -18.31 -7.58 -4.13
CA SER A 377 -18.76 -7.30 -5.51
C SER A 377 -17.75 -6.40 -6.25
N ALA A 378 -17.28 -5.34 -5.61
CA ALA A 378 -16.26 -4.45 -6.16
C ALA A 378 -14.95 -5.20 -6.45
N LEU A 379 -14.47 -6.04 -5.51
CA LEU A 379 -13.24 -6.82 -5.66
C LEU A 379 -13.35 -7.88 -6.76
N GLN A 380 -14.50 -8.55 -6.91
CA GLN A 380 -14.71 -9.53 -7.96
C GLN A 380 -14.65 -8.92 -9.38
N ASN A 381 -14.96 -7.63 -9.50
CA ASN A 381 -14.97 -6.88 -10.75
C ASN A 381 -13.84 -5.82 -10.83
N ALA A 382 -12.88 -5.89 -9.93
CA ALA A 382 -11.82 -4.90 -9.79
C ALA A 382 -10.89 -4.83 -11.01
N SER A 383 -10.34 -3.65 -11.23
CA SER A 383 -9.23 -3.43 -12.18
C SER A 383 -7.90 -3.52 -11.46
N VAL A 384 -6.95 -4.25 -12.04
CA VAL A 384 -5.56 -4.28 -11.59
C VAL A 384 -4.80 -3.12 -12.25
N ARG A 385 -3.94 -2.46 -11.49
CA ARG A 385 -3.01 -1.45 -12.03
C ARG A 385 -1.98 -2.12 -12.95
N PRO A 386 -1.31 -1.37 -13.85
CA PRO A 386 -0.31 -1.93 -14.75
C PRO A 386 0.75 -2.75 -14.02
N GLN A 387 0.89 -4.04 -14.37
CA GLN A 387 1.94 -4.90 -13.84
C GLN A 387 3.20 -4.77 -14.72
N THR A 388 4.17 -4.01 -14.25
CA THR A 388 5.43 -3.76 -14.94
C THR A 388 6.52 -3.40 -13.92
N PRO A 389 7.79 -3.82 -14.13
CA PRO A 389 8.89 -3.44 -13.22
C PRO A 389 9.15 -1.93 -13.15
N VAL A 390 8.67 -1.16 -14.12
CA VAL A 390 8.80 0.30 -14.16
C VAL A 390 7.54 1.03 -13.69
N TYR A 391 6.63 0.33 -12.98
CA TYR A 391 5.35 0.90 -12.55
C TYR A 391 5.50 2.22 -11.80
N GLN A 392 6.50 2.34 -10.91
CA GLN A 392 6.71 3.56 -10.14
C GLN A 392 6.95 4.78 -11.04
N VAL A 393 7.73 4.61 -12.12
CA VAL A 393 8.00 5.70 -13.09
C VAL A 393 6.72 6.05 -13.87
N VAL A 394 5.93 5.05 -14.23
CA VAL A 394 4.63 5.24 -14.88
C VAL A 394 3.68 6.02 -13.96
N SER A 395 3.54 5.60 -12.70
CA SER A 395 2.65 6.24 -11.73
C SER A 395 3.05 7.70 -11.44
N ILE A 396 4.35 7.97 -11.24
CA ILE A 396 4.85 9.34 -11.04
C ILE A 396 4.52 10.21 -12.26
N GLY A 397 4.75 9.68 -13.48
CA GLY A 397 4.43 10.39 -14.70
C GLY A 397 2.93 10.71 -14.82
N LEU A 398 2.06 9.76 -14.50
CA LEU A 398 0.61 9.94 -14.53
C LEU A 398 0.14 10.95 -13.48
N SER A 399 0.54 10.77 -12.22
CA SER A 399 0.13 11.66 -11.13
C SER A 399 0.57 13.10 -11.36
N HIS A 400 1.74 13.33 -11.96
CA HIS A 400 2.21 14.66 -12.37
C HIS A 400 1.31 15.32 -13.42
N GLN A 401 0.72 14.55 -14.33
CA GLN A 401 -0.20 15.07 -15.37
C GLN A 401 -1.60 15.31 -14.83
N ILE A 402 -1.98 14.63 -13.77
CA ILE A 402 -3.31 14.71 -13.15
C ILE A 402 -3.38 15.85 -12.12
N SER A 403 -2.32 16.07 -11.35
CA SER A 403 -2.32 17.02 -10.24
C SER A 403 -1.55 18.31 -10.58
N PRO A 404 -2.14 19.50 -10.36
CA PRO A 404 -3.50 19.73 -9.85
C PRO A 404 -4.59 19.45 -10.91
N PRO A 405 -5.72 18.82 -10.54
CA PRO A 405 -6.74 18.41 -11.52
C PRO A 405 -7.35 19.57 -12.34
N THR A 406 -7.30 20.79 -11.83
CA THR A 406 -7.73 22.01 -12.55
C THR A 406 -6.91 22.29 -13.83
N LYS A 407 -5.70 21.72 -13.94
CA LYS A 407 -4.84 21.90 -15.14
C LYS A 407 -5.08 20.84 -16.22
N ILE A 408 -5.91 19.85 -15.98
CA ILE A 408 -6.21 18.80 -16.95
C ILE A 408 -6.81 19.43 -18.22
N ASN A 409 -6.21 19.11 -19.37
CA ASN A 409 -6.80 19.26 -20.69
C ASN A 409 -6.96 17.83 -21.24
N PRO A 410 -8.17 17.25 -21.31
CA PRO A 410 -8.34 15.81 -21.48
C PRO A 410 -7.54 15.20 -22.63
N ALA A 411 -7.62 15.76 -23.82
CA ALA A 411 -6.90 15.23 -24.99
C ALA A 411 -5.38 15.50 -24.93
N ALA A 412 -4.96 16.70 -24.57
CA ALA A 412 -3.53 17.04 -24.49
C ALA A 412 -2.85 16.32 -23.32
N THR A 413 -3.55 16.18 -22.17
CA THR A 413 -3.05 15.43 -21.01
C THR A 413 -2.87 13.96 -21.36
N GLU A 414 -3.82 13.33 -22.05
CA GLU A 414 -3.72 11.93 -22.49
C GLU A 414 -2.51 11.72 -23.43
N GLN A 415 -2.28 12.59 -24.40
CA GLN A 415 -1.11 12.51 -25.29
C GLN A 415 0.22 12.67 -24.53
N SER A 416 0.26 13.56 -23.54
CA SER A 416 1.42 13.73 -22.66
C SER A 416 1.69 12.46 -21.83
N MET A 417 0.65 11.85 -21.27
CA MET A 417 0.74 10.58 -20.53
C MET A 417 1.26 9.45 -21.43
N ILE A 418 0.77 9.31 -22.66
CA ILE A 418 1.28 8.33 -23.64
C ILE A 418 2.78 8.50 -23.85
N SER A 419 3.24 9.74 -24.05
CA SER A 419 4.66 10.04 -24.24
C SER A 419 5.49 9.64 -23.02
N GLN A 420 5.02 9.97 -21.82
CA GLN A 420 5.72 9.64 -20.56
C GLN A 420 5.78 8.13 -20.30
N ILE A 421 4.68 7.41 -20.56
CA ILE A 421 4.64 5.95 -20.43
C ILE A 421 5.63 5.30 -21.40
N ASN A 422 5.66 5.74 -22.67
CA ASN A 422 6.63 5.23 -23.64
C ASN A 422 8.07 5.46 -23.21
N ASN A 423 8.37 6.63 -22.63
CA ASN A 423 9.69 6.92 -22.09
C ASN A 423 10.03 6.01 -20.90
N ALA A 424 9.09 5.81 -19.98
CA ALA A 424 9.26 4.91 -18.81
C ALA A 424 9.55 3.46 -19.25
N LEU A 425 8.75 2.93 -20.19
CA LEU A 425 8.92 1.56 -20.71
C LEU A 425 10.25 1.37 -21.47
N GLN A 426 10.83 2.43 -22.02
CA GLN A 426 12.12 2.42 -22.70
C GLN A 426 13.28 2.77 -21.75
N SER A 427 13.07 2.86 -20.45
CA SER A 427 14.06 3.30 -19.44
C SER A 427 14.67 4.67 -19.75
N LYS A 428 13.91 5.55 -20.41
CA LYS A 428 14.31 6.93 -20.76
C LYS A 428 13.78 7.98 -19.79
N GLY A 429 13.12 7.57 -18.73
CA GLY A 429 12.59 8.45 -17.69
C GLY A 429 13.60 8.70 -16.56
N LEU A 430 13.32 9.72 -15.73
CA LEU A 430 14.00 9.85 -14.44
C LEU A 430 13.55 8.67 -13.57
N VAL A 431 14.52 7.88 -13.13
CA VAL A 431 14.28 6.86 -12.10
C VAL A 431 14.32 7.59 -10.76
N PRO A 432 13.23 7.60 -9.97
CA PRO A 432 13.21 8.28 -8.68
C PRO A 432 14.06 7.58 -7.63
#